data_ab043baedc92656e6f161121f4b4cfea
#
_entry.id   ab043baedc92656e6f161121f4b4cfea
#
_cell.length_a   1.000
_cell.length_b   1.000
_cell.length_c   1.000
_cell.angle_alpha   90.00
_cell.angle_beta   90.00
_cell.angle_gamma   90.00
#
_symmetry.space_group_name_H-M   'P 1'
#
loop_
_entity.id
_entity.type
_entity.pdbx_description
1 polymer ?
#
loop_
_entity_poly.entity_id
_entity_poly.type
_entity_poly.pdbx_seq_one_letter_code
_entity_poly.pdbx_strand_id
1 'polypeptide(L)'
;MTLPYEFVCLTDDPAPIDSVRLIVQPNAGYPKGWWHKVHMFDPNLPLTGRILYLDLDVIICNTIDKLVQDRKTFDFYGIRDFNRKFHANWNMLNSSVLSWEKGFHPDVWTVFQTDPRKAQKLHGDQDWIWNVARTRIKFWPDEYIMSYKWELRDRNEIDRGNGKVRFKTVRNPVIPKECCIAVFHGDPNPHDVQDQFVIDNWR
;
A
#
# COMPACT_ATOMS: atom_id res chain seq x y z
N MET A 1 -11.43 -8.76 9.94
CA MET A 1 -10.25 -9.31 10.61
C MET A 1 -10.71 -10.03 11.85
N THR A 2 -10.26 -11.24 12.10
CA THR A 2 -10.65 -12.05 13.28
C THR A 2 -9.57 -12.02 14.37
N LEU A 3 -8.33 -11.70 14.01
CA LEU A 3 -7.24 -11.48 14.97
C LEU A 3 -7.45 -10.16 15.73
N PRO A 4 -7.05 -10.08 17.01
CA PRO A 4 -7.03 -8.81 17.72
C PRO A 4 -6.14 -7.78 17.01
N TYR A 5 -6.63 -6.57 16.88
CA TYR A 5 -5.89 -5.47 16.25
C TYR A 5 -6.23 -4.13 16.88
N GLU A 6 -5.34 -3.18 16.70
CA GLU A 6 -5.56 -1.77 16.95
C GLU A 6 -5.50 -1.03 15.64
N PHE A 7 -6.46 -0.14 15.36
CA PHE A 7 -6.44 0.72 14.19
C PHE A 7 -5.75 2.03 14.55
N VAL A 8 -4.68 2.35 13.83
CA VAL A 8 -3.84 3.52 14.13
C VAL A 8 -3.69 4.37 12.88
N CYS A 9 -3.84 5.68 13.02
CA CYS A 9 -3.58 6.65 11.97
C CYS A 9 -2.37 7.54 12.36
N LEU A 10 -1.39 7.61 11.49
CA LEU A 10 -0.30 8.58 11.58
C LEU A 10 -0.71 9.83 10.80
N THR A 11 -0.85 10.96 11.47
CA THR A 11 -1.43 12.19 10.91
C THR A 11 -0.78 13.43 11.50
N ASP A 12 -0.89 14.56 10.82
CA ASP A 12 -0.58 15.90 11.35
C ASP A 12 -1.84 16.63 11.87
N ASP A 13 -3.03 16.08 11.62
CA ASP A 13 -4.30 16.58 12.15
C ASP A 13 -4.65 15.87 13.48
N PRO A 14 -4.78 16.60 14.60
CA PRO A 14 -5.17 16.01 15.88
C PRO A 14 -6.67 15.75 16.02
N ALA A 15 -7.49 16.08 15.02
CA ALA A 15 -8.94 15.85 15.08
C ALA A 15 -9.24 14.36 15.29
N PRO A 16 -10.06 14.00 16.30
CA PRO A 16 -10.32 12.62 16.61
C PRO A 16 -11.08 11.90 15.49
N ILE A 17 -10.69 10.66 15.24
CA ILE A 17 -11.38 9.75 14.33
C ILE A 17 -11.95 8.62 15.19
N ASP A 18 -13.24 8.35 15.05
CA ASP A 18 -13.89 7.32 15.86
C ASP A 18 -13.24 5.95 15.71
N SER A 19 -12.99 5.28 16.84
CA SER A 19 -12.36 3.95 16.91
C SER A 19 -10.94 3.87 16.33
N VAL A 20 -10.24 5.00 16.14
CA VAL A 20 -8.87 5.06 15.63
C VAL A 20 -7.95 5.75 16.63
N ARG A 21 -6.83 5.11 16.97
CA ARG A 21 -5.77 5.78 17.75
C ARG A 21 -4.93 6.65 16.81
N LEU A 22 -4.86 7.95 17.12
CA LEU A 22 -4.01 8.87 16.39
C LEU A 22 -2.59 8.88 16.95
N ILE A 23 -1.60 8.87 16.05
CA ILE A 23 -0.23 9.27 16.35
C ILE A 23 -0.01 10.58 15.62
N VAL A 24 -0.10 11.68 16.34
CA VAL A 24 0.05 13.01 15.78
C VAL A 24 1.52 13.32 15.63
N GLN A 25 1.93 13.62 14.39
CA GLN A 25 3.29 13.98 14.03
C GLN A 25 3.27 15.33 13.30
N PRO A 26 4.19 16.25 13.60
CA PRO A 26 4.25 17.49 12.85
C PRO A 26 4.57 17.21 11.38
N ASN A 27 3.91 17.97 10.51
CA ASN A 27 4.18 17.89 9.08
C ASN A 27 5.65 18.26 8.82
N ALA A 28 6.42 17.34 8.25
CA ALA A 28 7.84 17.53 7.97
C ALA A 28 8.11 18.41 6.73
N GLY A 29 7.05 18.92 6.07
CA GLY A 29 7.17 19.80 4.91
C GLY A 29 7.78 19.15 3.67
N TYR A 30 7.64 17.84 3.50
CA TYR A 30 8.11 17.15 2.30
C TYR A 30 7.33 17.65 1.07
N PRO A 31 8.00 17.86 -0.08
CA PRO A 31 7.37 18.37 -1.29
C PRO A 31 6.22 17.52 -1.82
N LYS A 32 6.23 16.22 -1.49
CA LYS A 32 5.20 15.27 -1.87
C LYS A 32 4.79 14.45 -0.66
N GLY A 33 3.49 14.42 -0.38
CA GLY A 33 2.91 13.82 0.83
C GLY A 33 3.26 12.35 1.06
N TRP A 34 3.45 11.57 0.00
CA TRP A 34 3.78 10.14 0.15
C TRP A 34 5.12 9.88 0.88
N TRP A 35 6.05 10.84 0.95
CA TRP A 35 7.28 10.69 1.73
C TRP A 35 7.04 10.55 3.23
N HIS A 36 5.88 10.99 3.74
CA HIS A 36 5.50 10.78 5.13
C HIS A 36 5.34 9.29 5.49
N LYS A 37 5.07 8.42 4.52
CA LYS A 37 5.00 6.97 4.72
C LYS A 37 6.29 6.40 5.33
N VAL A 38 7.45 6.95 5.00
CA VAL A 38 8.74 6.49 5.50
C VAL A 38 8.83 6.61 7.04
N HIS A 39 8.08 7.53 7.66
CA HIS A 39 7.99 7.66 9.12
C HIS A 39 7.43 6.40 9.80
N MET A 40 6.65 5.58 9.10
CA MET A 40 6.13 4.33 9.67
C MET A 40 7.23 3.36 10.13
N PHE A 41 8.44 3.54 9.62
CA PHE A 41 9.63 2.75 9.99
C PHE A 41 10.44 3.39 11.12
N ASP A 42 10.03 4.55 11.66
CA ASP A 42 10.70 5.16 12.82
C ASP A 42 10.59 4.21 14.03
N PRO A 43 11.74 3.74 14.58
CA PRO A 43 11.73 2.86 15.73
C PRO A 43 11.10 3.49 16.99
N ASN A 44 11.03 4.81 17.07
CA ASN A 44 10.47 5.53 18.21
C ASN A 44 8.95 5.69 18.16
N LEU A 45 8.28 5.35 17.06
CA LEU A 45 6.81 5.38 17.03
C LEU A 45 6.23 4.45 18.10
N PRO A 46 5.21 4.87 18.86
CA PRO A 46 4.57 4.09 19.90
C PRO A 46 3.64 3.01 19.33
N LEU A 47 4.21 2.14 18.50
CA LEU A 47 3.54 0.97 17.90
C LEU A 47 4.16 -0.30 18.47
N THR A 48 3.41 -1.39 18.47
CA THR A 48 3.87 -2.71 18.94
C THR A 48 3.40 -3.83 18.04
N GLY A 49 4.12 -4.94 18.03
CA GLY A 49 3.76 -6.16 17.31
C GLY A 49 3.86 -6.04 15.80
N ARG A 50 3.08 -6.87 15.11
CA ARG A 50 3.02 -6.91 13.65
C ARG A 50 2.25 -5.72 13.09
N ILE A 51 2.91 -4.93 12.28
CA ILE A 51 2.29 -3.81 11.56
C ILE A 51 1.71 -4.34 10.23
N LEU A 52 0.50 -3.96 9.91
CA LEU A 52 -0.07 -4.01 8.57
C LEU A 52 -0.40 -2.58 8.16
N TYR A 53 0.40 -2.04 7.26
CA TYR A 53 0.22 -0.70 6.71
C TYR A 53 -0.68 -0.75 5.48
N LEU A 54 -1.60 0.18 5.38
CA LEU A 54 -2.51 0.36 4.26
C LEU A 54 -2.48 1.81 3.78
N ASP A 55 -2.34 2.03 2.47
CA ASP A 55 -2.62 3.35 1.87
C ASP A 55 -4.12 3.69 1.99
N LEU A 56 -4.46 4.97 1.85
CA LEU A 56 -5.84 5.45 1.98
C LEU A 56 -6.73 5.09 0.78
N ASP A 57 -6.11 4.70 -0.34
CA ASP A 57 -6.78 4.35 -1.59
C ASP A 57 -6.89 2.82 -1.79
N VAL A 58 -7.09 2.09 -0.71
CA VAL A 58 -7.31 0.64 -0.72
C VAL A 58 -8.70 0.29 -0.19
N ILE A 59 -9.26 -0.81 -0.69
CA ILE A 59 -10.54 -1.36 -0.22
C ILE A 59 -10.33 -2.79 0.29
N ILE A 60 -10.72 -3.04 1.54
CA ILE A 60 -10.71 -4.38 2.11
C ILE A 60 -11.94 -5.13 1.62
N CYS A 61 -11.75 -6.16 0.79
CA CYS A 61 -12.80 -6.94 0.14
C CYS A 61 -13.15 -8.22 0.90
N ASN A 62 -12.16 -8.80 1.60
CA ASN A 62 -12.30 -10.04 2.37
C ASN A 62 -11.42 -9.97 3.62
N THR A 63 -11.41 -11.07 4.43
CA THR A 63 -10.55 -11.14 5.61
C THR A 63 -9.08 -10.95 5.25
N ILE A 64 -8.40 -10.11 6.03
CA ILE A 64 -6.98 -9.76 5.86
C ILE A 64 -6.07 -10.55 6.81
N ASP A 65 -6.58 -11.47 7.60
CA ASP A 65 -5.80 -12.24 8.59
C ASP A 65 -4.61 -12.95 7.96
N LYS A 66 -4.81 -13.54 6.76
CA LYS A 66 -3.76 -14.24 6.02
C LYS A 66 -2.59 -13.34 5.57
N LEU A 67 -2.73 -12.02 5.63
CA LEU A 67 -1.64 -11.09 5.33
C LEU A 67 -0.65 -10.95 6.49
N VAL A 68 -1.08 -11.25 7.71
CA VAL A 68 -0.27 -11.08 8.93
C VAL A 68 -0.06 -12.37 9.72
N GLN A 69 -0.92 -13.38 9.53
CA GLN A 69 -0.86 -14.65 10.25
C GLN A 69 0.39 -15.45 9.87
N ASP A 70 0.95 -16.19 10.83
CA ASP A 70 2.09 -17.09 10.67
C ASP A 70 3.36 -16.47 10.07
N ARG A 71 3.53 -15.14 10.23
CA ARG A 71 4.72 -14.44 9.77
C ARG A 71 5.83 -14.48 10.83
N LYS A 72 7.06 -14.72 10.37
CA LYS A 72 8.22 -14.65 11.25
C LYS A 72 8.54 -13.20 11.59
N THR A 73 9.10 -12.96 12.77
CA THR A 73 9.41 -11.63 13.28
C THR A 73 10.23 -10.76 12.28
N PHE A 74 11.19 -11.35 11.59
CA PHE A 74 12.03 -10.63 10.63
C PHE A 74 11.45 -10.55 9.20
N ASP A 75 10.26 -11.11 8.97
CA ASP A 75 9.64 -11.06 7.65
C ASP A 75 9.13 -9.65 7.34
N PHE A 76 9.48 -9.15 6.17
CA PHE A 76 8.95 -7.93 5.59
C PHE A 76 8.19 -8.28 4.32
N TYR A 77 6.90 -8.01 4.30
CA TYR A 77 6.04 -8.31 3.17
C TYR A 77 5.56 -7.05 2.46
N GLY A 78 5.43 -7.13 1.16
CA GLY A 78 4.86 -6.11 0.30
C GLY A 78 4.14 -6.70 -0.89
N ILE A 79 3.60 -5.85 -1.73
CA ILE A 79 2.95 -6.26 -2.99
C ILE A 79 4.02 -6.31 -4.08
N ARG A 80 4.01 -7.37 -4.89
CA ARG A 80 4.73 -7.34 -6.16
C ARG A 80 4.00 -6.36 -7.09
N ASP A 81 4.70 -5.33 -7.55
CA ASP A 81 4.12 -4.20 -8.29
C ASP A 81 3.24 -4.66 -9.47
N PHE A 82 2.15 -3.95 -9.69
CA PHE A 82 1.10 -4.33 -10.64
C PHE A 82 1.53 -4.27 -12.10
N ASN A 83 2.69 -3.70 -12.44
CA ASN A 83 3.31 -3.86 -13.77
C ASN A 83 3.60 -5.32 -14.11
N ARG A 84 3.58 -6.24 -13.11
CA ARG A 84 3.58 -7.69 -13.31
C ARG A 84 2.52 -8.17 -14.31
N LYS A 85 1.40 -7.45 -14.42
CA LYS A 85 0.33 -7.74 -15.38
C LYS A 85 0.79 -7.64 -16.84
N PHE A 86 1.75 -6.75 -17.09
CA PHE A 86 2.25 -6.45 -18.44
C PHE A 86 3.64 -7.03 -18.72
N HIS A 87 4.38 -7.32 -17.65
CA HIS A 87 5.77 -7.77 -17.69
C HIS A 87 5.97 -8.92 -16.72
N ALA A 88 5.98 -10.16 -17.21
CA ALA A 88 6.05 -11.38 -16.39
C ALA A 88 7.23 -11.40 -15.39
N ASN A 89 8.36 -10.78 -15.75
CA ASN A 89 9.57 -10.71 -14.93
C ASN A 89 9.64 -9.44 -14.06
N TRP A 90 8.56 -8.65 -13.99
CA TRP A 90 8.54 -7.45 -13.17
C TRP A 90 8.49 -7.82 -11.70
N ASN A 91 9.57 -7.51 -10.98
CA ASN A 91 9.78 -7.92 -9.60
C ASN A 91 10.17 -6.70 -8.73
N MET A 92 9.36 -5.66 -8.79
CA MET A 92 9.50 -4.45 -7.98
C MET A 92 8.45 -4.43 -6.88
N LEU A 93 8.66 -3.62 -5.86
CA LEU A 93 7.71 -3.38 -4.80
C LEU A 93 6.62 -2.41 -5.26
N ASN A 94 5.36 -2.68 -4.88
CA ASN A 94 4.34 -1.66 -4.67
C ASN A 94 4.12 -1.51 -3.17
N SER A 95 4.14 -0.28 -2.66
CA SER A 95 4.14 0.04 -1.23
C SER A 95 2.76 0.36 -0.64
N SER A 96 1.69 0.14 -1.40
CA SER A 96 0.32 0.46 -0.92
C SER A 96 -0.16 -0.43 0.24
N VAL A 97 0.39 -1.65 0.34
CA VAL A 97 0.21 -2.52 1.50
C VAL A 97 1.56 -3.10 1.89
N LEU A 98 1.92 -2.97 3.16
CA LEU A 98 3.17 -3.47 3.71
C LEU A 98 2.92 -4.17 5.04
N SER A 99 3.74 -5.18 5.39
CA SER A 99 3.70 -5.78 6.73
C SER A 99 5.09 -6.13 7.24
N TRP A 100 5.38 -5.70 8.47
CA TRP A 100 6.61 -5.99 9.18
C TRP A 100 6.39 -6.01 10.70
N GLU A 101 7.33 -6.56 11.45
CA GLU A 101 7.30 -6.48 12.91
C GLU A 101 7.91 -5.16 13.36
N LYS A 102 7.24 -4.47 14.31
CA LYS A 102 7.74 -3.21 14.87
C LYS A 102 9.15 -3.35 15.43
N GLY A 103 10.00 -2.38 15.11
CA GLY A 103 11.41 -2.37 15.49
C GLY A 103 12.33 -3.08 14.50
N PHE A 104 11.78 -3.83 13.54
CA PHE A 104 12.54 -4.40 12.43
C PHE A 104 12.56 -3.44 11.23
N HIS A 105 13.65 -3.47 10.46
CA HIS A 105 13.87 -2.62 9.27
C HIS A 105 13.94 -1.09 9.57
N PRO A 106 14.52 -0.65 10.70
CA PRO A 106 14.61 0.77 11.05
C PRO A 106 15.48 1.56 10.06
N ASP A 107 16.33 0.88 9.30
CA ASP A 107 17.19 1.47 8.28
C ASP A 107 16.43 2.18 7.17
N VAL A 108 15.20 1.76 6.87
CA VAL A 108 14.33 2.49 5.93
C VAL A 108 14.13 3.93 6.38
N TRP A 109 13.95 4.16 7.69
CA TRP A 109 13.83 5.49 8.29
C TRP A 109 15.18 6.14 8.58
N THR A 110 16.09 5.44 9.28
CA THR A 110 17.33 6.06 9.75
C THR A 110 18.23 6.50 8.60
N VAL A 111 18.31 5.72 7.51
CA VAL A 111 19.05 6.12 6.31
C VAL A 111 18.35 7.28 5.59
N PHE A 112 17.01 7.30 5.57
CA PHE A 112 16.26 8.43 5.01
C PHE A 112 16.57 9.72 5.73
N GLN A 113 16.65 9.70 7.06
CA GLN A 113 16.96 10.90 7.86
C GLN A 113 18.36 11.46 7.62
N THR A 114 19.33 10.66 7.19
CA THR A 114 20.69 11.16 6.91
C THR A 114 20.72 12.11 5.71
N ASP A 115 19.91 11.87 4.70
CA ASP A 115 19.78 12.74 3.52
C ASP A 115 18.41 12.57 2.84
N PRO A 116 17.34 13.19 3.39
CA PRO A 116 16.00 13.13 2.77
C PRO A 116 15.98 13.67 1.34
N ARG A 117 16.83 14.68 1.02
CA ARG A 117 16.86 15.26 -0.32
C ARG A 117 17.39 14.30 -1.36
N LYS A 118 18.31 13.42 -0.99
CA LYS A 118 18.81 12.35 -1.86
C LYS A 118 17.72 11.33 -2.15
N ALA A 119 16.99 10.91 -1.12
CA ALA A 119 15.87 10.00 -1.27
C ALA A 119 14.78 10.59 -2.19
N GLN A 120 14.46 11.87 -2.02
CA GLN A 120 13.43 12.58 -2.79
C GLN A 120 13.78 12.80 -4.28
N LYS A 121 14.99 12.47 -4.72
CA LYS A 121 15.34 12.40 -6.15
C LYS A 121 14.77 11.16 -6.84
N LEU A 122 14.37 10.15 -6.07
CA LEU A 122 13.67 8.98 -6.58
C LEU A 122 12.23 9.35 -6.95
N HIS A 123 11.56 8.47 -7.69
CA HIS A 123 10.18 8.70 -8.13
C HIS A 123 9.21 8.78 -6.94
N GLY A 124 9.42 7.97 -5.89
CA GLY A 124 8.58 7.96 -4.70
C GLY A 124 9.15 7.14 -3.53
N ASP A 125 8.36 7.08 -2.45
CA ASP A 125 8.63 6.29 -1.25
C ASP A 125 8.81 4.80 -1.57
N GLN A 126 8.05 4.28 -2.51
CA GLN A 126 8.14 2.91 -2.99
C GLN A 126 9.55 2.56 -3.49
N ASP A 127 10.13 3.42 -4.33
CA ASP A 127 11.48 3.23 -4.85
C ASP A 127 12.53 3.31 -3.73
N TRP A 128 12.28 4.18 -2.75
CA TRP A 128 13.14 4.30 -1.58
C TRP A 128 13.12 3.01 -0.74
N ILE A 129 11.94 2.54 -0.36
CA ILE A 129 11.76 1.32 0.43
C ILE A 129 12.39 0.14 -0.31
N TRP A 130 12.16 0.04 -1.63
CA TRP A 130 12.77 -0.99 -2.46
C TRP A 130 14.29 -0.92 -2.44
N ASN A 131 14.87 0.24 -2.65
CA ASN A 131 16.34 0.40 -2.67
C ASN A 131 17.00 0.01 -1.35
N VAL A 132 16.36 0.30 -0.23
CA VAL A 132 16.92 -0.01 1.10
C VAL A 132 16.65 -1.46 1.50
N ALA A 133 15.49 -2.01 1.20
CA ALA A 133 15.01 -3.25 1.80
C ALA A 133 14.82 -4.42 0.82
N ARG A 134 15.09 -4.28 -0.49
CA ARG A 134 14.77 -5.27 -1.54
C ARG A 134 15.23 -6.70 -1.26
N THR A 135 16.34 -6.89 -0.59
CA THR A 135 16.87 -8.23 -0.27
C THR A 135 16.13 -8.93 0.86
N ARG A 136 15.27 -8.20 1.57
CA ARG A 136 14.50 -8.67 2.74
C ARG A 136 13.01 -8.74 2.46
N ILE A 137 12.53 -8.06 1.40
CA ILE A 137 11.11 -8.03 1.04
C ILE A 137 10.70 -9.37 0.43
N LYS A 138 9.63 -9.91 0.97
CA LYS A 138 8.87 -11.03 0.43
C LYS A 138 7.58 -10.50 -0.16
N PHE A 139 7.09 -11.13 -1.21
CA PHE A 139 5.80 -10.77 -1.78
C PHE A 139 4.72 -11.74 -1.31
N TRP A 140 3.52 -11.21 -1.04
CA TRP A 140 2.33 -12.05 -0.94
C TRP A 140 2.01 -12.69 -2.29
N PRO A 141 1.24 -13.80 -2.32
CA PRO A 141 0.63 -14.28 -3.56
C PRO A 141 -0.14 -13.16 -4.26
N ASP A 142 0.02 -13.05 -5.58
CA ASP A 142 -0.52 -11.94 -6.36
C ASP A 142 -2.04 -11.80 -6.26
N GLU A 143 -2.73 -12.93 -6.08
CA GLU A 143 -4.19 -13.01 -5.91
C GLU A 143 -4.72 -12.45 -4.58
N TYR A 144 -3.86 -12.20 -3.59
CA TYR A 144 -4.30 -11.66 -2.30
C TYR A 144 -4.54 -10.15 -2.34
N ILE A 145 -3.75 -9.45 -3.14
CA ILE A 145 -3.82 -7.99 -3.27
C ILE A 145 -3.74 -7.65 -4.75
N MET A 146 -4.82 -7.10 -5.28
CA MET A 146 -4.99 -6.91 -6.71
C MET A 146 -5.26 -5.45 -7.06
N SER A 147 -4.76 -5.04 -8.22
CA SER A 147 -5.06 -3.72 -8.77
C SER A 147 -6.51 -3.65 -9.22
N TYR A 148 -7.25 -2.65 -8.69
CA TYR A 148 -8.60 -2.37 -9.15
C TYR A 148 -8.64 -2.19 -10.67
N LYS A 149 -7.85 -1.27 -11.19
CA LYS A 149 -7.91 -0.88 -12.60
C LYS A 149 -7.22 -1.84 -13.58
N TRP A 150 -6.26 -2.64 -13.12
CA TRP A 150 -5.48 -3.48 -14.03
C TRP A 150 -5.77 -4.97 -13.92
N GLU A 151 -6.28 -5.44 -12.81
CA GLU A 151 -6.48 -6.87 -12.54
C GLU A 151 -7.94 -7.24 -12.24
N LEU A 152 -8.67 -6.38 -11.52
CA LEU A 152 -10.06 -6.67 -11.14
C LEU A 152 -11.06 -6.22 -12.21
N ARG A 153 -10.82 -5.09 -12.88
CA ARG A 153 -11.66 -4.66 -13.99
C ARG A 153 -11.23 -5.35 -15.27
N ASP A 154 -12.18 -5.95 -15.98
CA ASP A 154 -11.92 -6.57 -17.28
C ASP A 154 -11.56 -5.48 -18.31
N ARG A 155 -10.41 -5.61 -18.95
CA ARG A 155 -9.88 -4.60 -19.86
C ARG A 155 -9.55 -5.24 -21.19
N ASN A 156 -10.45 -5.10 -22.15
CA ASN A 156 -10.29 -5.71 -23.46
C ASN A 156 -9.53 -4.88 -24.49
N GLU A 157 -9.31 -3.57 -24.26
CA GLU A 157 -8.61 -2.74 -25.24
C GLU A 157 -7.65 -1.73 -24.62
N ILE A 158 -6.45 -1.69 -25.21
CA ILE A 158 -5.46 -0.65 -24.98
C ILE A 158 -5.55 0.30 -26.18
N ASP A 159 -6.19 1.46 -25.97
CA ASP A 159 -6.09 2.55 -26.94
C ASP A 159 -4.74 3.25 -26.77
N ARG A 160 -3.89 3.18 -27.77
CA ARG A 160 -2.56 3.82 -27.84
C ARG A 160 -2.61 5.15 -28.57
N GLY A 161 -3.64 5.95 -28.38
CA GLY A 161 -3.70 7.29 -28.90
C GLY A 161 -2.65 8.21 -28.27
N ASN A 162 -1.79 8.82 -29.06
CA ASN A 162 -0.79 9.85 -28.65
C ASN A 162 0.17 9.42 -27.53
N GLY A 163 0.61 8.16 -27.50
CA GLY A 163 1.57 7.65 -26.51
C GLY A 163 0.99 7.46 -25.12
N LYS A 164 -0.30 7.71 -24.88
CA LYS A 164 -0.99 7.44 -23.64
C LYS A 164 -1.82 6.17 -23.77
N VAL A 165 -1.59 5.24 -22.85
CA VAL A 165 -2.42 4.05 -22.73
C VAL A 165 -3.75 4.46 -22.08
N ARG A 166 -4.83 4.43 -22.84
CA ARG A 166 -6.19 4.60 -22.30
C ARG A 166 -6.85 3.23 -22.21
N PHE A 167 -7.34 2.92 -21.03
CA PHE A 167 -8.05 1.69 -20.78
C PHE A 167 -9.57 1.92 -20.87
N LYS A 168 -10.26 1.17 -21.70
CA LYS A 168 -11.73 1.14 -21.73
C LYS A 168 -12.22 0.04 -20.79
N THR A 169 -12.96 0.42 -19.77
CA THR A 169 -13.55 -0.53 -18.84
C THR A 169 -14.85 -1.09 -19.39
N VAL A 170 -15.02 -2.39 -19.31
CA VAL A 170 -16.16 -3.09 -19.92
C VAL A 170 -17.15 -3.67 -18.90
N ARG A 171 -16.74 -3.92 -17.64
CA ARG A 171 -17.58 -4.54 -16.61
C ARG A 171 -17.33 -3.99 -15.22
N ASN A 172 -18.33 -4.18 -14.35
CA ASN A 172 -18.11 -4.14 -12.91
C ASN A 172 -17.05 -5.18 -12.52
N PRO A 173 -16.14 -4.83 -11.61
CA PRO A 173 -15.10 -5.76 -11.20
C PRO A 173 -15.70 -6.96 -10.48
N VAL A 174 -15.13 -8.13 -10.79
CA VAL A 174 -15.40 -9.35 -10.04
C VAL A 174 -14.26 -9.53 -9.06
N ILE A 175 -14.60 -9.56 -7.77
CA ILE A 175 -13.62 -9.76 -6.70
C ILE A 175 -13.40 -11.27 -6.52
N PRO A 176 -12.21 -11.80 -6.83
CA PRO A 176 -11.89 -13.20 -6.57
C PRO A 176 -11.99 -13.52 -5.07
N LYS A 177 -12.37 -14.75 -4.73
CA LYS A 177 -12.49 -15.21 -3.34
C LYS A 177 -11.20 -15.00 -2.53
N GLU A 178 -10.05 -15.16 -3.16
CA GLU A 178 -8.76 -15.02 -2.50
C GLU A 178 -8.31 -13.57 -2.35
N CYS A 179 -8.92 -12.63 -3.08
CA CYS A 179 -8.55 -11.22 -3.01
C CYS A 179 -9.01 -10.61 -1.69
N CYS A 180 -8.05 -10.18 -0.87
CA CYS A 180 -8.30 -9.49 0.39
C CYS A 180 -8.47 -8.00 0.20
N ILE A 181 -7.65 -7.41 -0.67
CA ILE A 181 -7.54 -5.97 -0.84
C ILE A 181 -7.51 -5.62 -2.33
N ALA A 182 -8.36 -4.67 -2.71
CA ALA A 182 -8.31 -3.97 -3.99
C ALA A 182 -7.55 -2.66 -3.82
N VAL A 183 -6.50 -2.43 -4.63
CA VAL A 183 -5.67 -1.22 -4.59
C VAL A 183 -6.02 -0.30 -5.75
N PHE A 184 -6.32 0.95 -5.42
CA PHE A 184 -6.61 2.03 -6.36
C PHE A 184 -5.36 2.90 -6.53
N HIS A 185 -4.44 2.49 -7.38
CA HIS A 185 -3.21 3.26 -7.61
C HIS A 185 -3.40 4.29 -8.72
N GLY A 186 -3.34 5.57 -8.39
CA GLY A 186 -3.67 6.68 -9.28
C GLY A 186 -5.16 6.69 -9.67
N ASP A 187 -5.53 7.28 -10.79
CA ASP A 187 -6.93 7.38 -11.21
C ASP A 187 -7.51 6.06 -11.73
N PRO A 188 -8.80 5.79 -11.41
CA PRO A 188 -9.67 6.50 -10.48
C PRO A 188 -9.34 6.18 -9.01
N ASN A 189 -9.73 7.06 -8.09
CA ASN A 189 -9.76 6.79 -6.65
C ASN A 189 -11.08 6.08 -6.25
N PRO A 190 -11.15 5.49 -5.03
CA PRO A 190 -12.38 4.83 -4.57
C PRO A 190 -13.63 5.71 -4.65
N HIS A 191 -13.53 6.99 -4.30
CA HIS A 191 -14.66 7.94 -4.33
C HIS A 191 -15.10 8.35 -5.76
N ASP A 192 -14.31 8.07 -6.80
CA ASP A 192 -14.62 8.41 -8.18
C ASP A 192 -15.47 7.33 -8.88
N VAL A 193 -15.69 6.17 -8.24
CA VAL A 193 -16.34 5.04 -8.87
C VAL A 193 -17.64 4.66 -8.17
N GLN A 194 -18.58 4.11 -8.95
CA GLN A 194 -19.90 3.69 -8.49
C GLN A 194 -20.08 2.17 -8.56
N ASP A 195 -18.99 1.43 -8.55
CA ASP A 195 -19.04 -0.03 -8.55
C ASP A 195 -19.60 -0.53 -7.20
N GLN A 196 -20.54 -1.48 -7.23
CA GLN A 196 -21.26 -1.90 -6.04
C GLN A 196 -20.35 -2.37 -4.91
N PHE A 197 -19.27 -3.12 -5.23
CA PHE A 197 -18.34 -3.60 -4.21
C PHE A 197 -17.61 -2.44 -3.49
N VAL A 198 -17.37 -1.31 -4.18
CA VAL A 198 -16.77 -0.10 -3.58
C VAL A 198 -17.76 0.52 -2.61
N ILE A 199 -19.02 0.70 -3.06
CA ILE A 199 -20.10 1.26 -2.23
C ILE A 199 -20.31 0.43 -0.97
N ASP A 200 -20.24 -0.90 -1.08
CA ASP A 200 -20.47 -1.82 0.04
C ASP A 200 -19.31 -1.87 1.05
N ASN A 201 -18.07 -1.65 0.61
CA ASN A 201 -16.88 -1.91 1.43
C ASN A 201 -16.04 -0.66 1.76
N TRP A 202 -16.21 0.45 1.05
CA TRP A 202 -15.49 1.69 1.30
C TRP A 202 -16.42 2.73 1.93
N ARG A 203 -16.28 2.93 3.26
CA ARG A 203 -17.14 3.81 4.06
C ARG A 203 -16.29 4.70 4.95
#